data_338d3c984f1154958fd49da4b9c40ee8
#
_entry.id   338d3c984f1154958fd49da4b9c40ee8
#
_cell.length_a   1.000
_cell.length_b   1.000
_cell.length_c   1.000
_cell.angle_alpha   90.00
_cell.angle_beta   90.00
_cell.angle_gamma   90.00
#
_symmetry.space_group_name_H-M   'P 1'
#
loop_
_entity.id
_entity.type
_entity.pdbx_description
1 polymer ?
#
loop_
_entity_poly.entity_id
_entity_poly.type
_entity_poly.pdbx_seq_one_letter_code
_entity_poly.pdbx_strand_id
1 'polypeptide(L)'
;MKKLELYLLERSFKKAIKIIESKDLPKFVEEMESDGSKIYHVDLLVPDEILNELIQELMENIDFRFSKNIMIVSNIEAGISTKFDRIREKLNRDTKVKPQIPIEKLLSEAKKYTKVDVPKLTLTVVAGLIALIGLFLNNIAIIIGAMLLSPMLGPIYSFSINSALGKIRDSLKALLELLSFVAVVISFSALLTFLLRFIFPQKIKLGPEIMLRSEPSLIYVIMAILLGFAAIMAMAMDIPEVLAGIAIAAAVLPPSVVVGIAIGMFNLQIFLGSLLLTLENVLGLLIGSLLAPILLNIGPRRYYEKRVAKFYILRAISILSFLTAAVIILDLLKEIILNLLTKI
;
A
#
# COMPACT_ATOMS: atom_id res chain seq x y z
N MET A 1 -22.66 -4.47 1.33
CA MET A 1 -23.60 -3.40 1.73
C MET A 1 -22.96 -2.46 2.71
N LYS A 2 -23.26 -1.17 2.57
CA LYS A 2 -22.70 -0.12 3.44
C LYS A 2 -23.83 0.70 4.04
N LYS A 3 -23.59 1.22 5.24
CA LYS A 3 -24.45 2.25 5.86
C LYS A 3 -23.86 3.62 5.47
N LEU A 4 -24.68 4.47 4.89
CA LEU A 4 -24.35 5.85 4.60
C LEU A 4 -25.14 6.75 5.53
N GLU A 5 -24.44 7.44 6.41
CA GLU A 5 -25.02 8.42 7.34
C GLU A 5 -24.70 9.83 6.84
N LEU A 6 -25.74 10.65 6.74
CA LEU A 6 -25.63 12.03 6.30
C LEU A 6 -26.15 12.95 7.41
N TYR A 7 -25.36 13.93 7.81
CA TYR A 7 -25.79 15.06 8.63
C TYR A 7 -25.79 16.28 7.74
N LEU A 8 -26.95 16.89 7.52
CA LEU A 8 -27.11 17.93 6.50
C LEU A 8 -27.92 19.13 7.05
N LEU A 9 -27.47 20.32 6.68
CA LEU A 9 -28.27 21.53 6.84
C LEU A 9 -29.49 21.46 5.92
N GLU A 10 -30.59 22.13 6.28
CA GLU A 10 -31.89 22.11 5.58
C GLU A 10 -31.75 22.29 4.06
N ARG A 11 -30.93 23.26 3.61
CA ARG A 11 -30.71 23.52 2.18
C ARG A 11 -30.03 22.35 1.46
N SER A 12 -29.09 21.69 2.15
CA SER A 12 -28.35 20.52 1.63
C SER A 12 -29.24 19.29 1.65
N PHE A 13 -30.05 19.12 2.70
CA PHE A 13 -31.01 18.03 2.82
C PHE A 13 -32.04 18.02 1.68
N LYS A 14 -32.63 19.18 1.34
CA LYS A 14 -33.59 19.29 0.21
C LYS A 14 -32.99 18.83 -1.12
N LYS A 15 -31.68 18.95 -1.33
CA LYS A 15 -31.00 18.46 -2.51
C LYS A 15 -30.71 16.95 -2.39
N ALA A 16 -30.19 16.53 -1.25
CA ALA A 16 -29.86 15.12 -1.00
C ALA A 16 -31.07 14.21 -1.14
N ILE A 17 -32.21 14.62 -0.56
CA ILE A 17 -33.41 13.77 -0.54
C ILE A 17 -33.93 13.47 -1.96
N LYS A 18 -33.83 14.42 -2.88
CA LYS A 18 -34.24 14.23 -4.28
C LYS A 18 -33.38 13.17 -4.97
N ILE A 19 -32.06 13.18 -4.72
CA ILE A 19 -31.09 12.19 -5.26
C ILE A 19 -31.40 10.82 -4.67
N ILE A 20 -31.62 10.75 -3.35
CA ILE A 20 -31.86 9.50 -2.63
C ILE A 20 -33.19 8.86 -3.08
N GLU A 21 -34.22 9.67 -3.27
CA GLU A 21 -35.55 9.20 -3.72
C GLU A 21 -35.51 8.66 -5.16
N SER A 22 -34.70 9.24 -6.03
CA SER A 22 -34.56 8.73 -7.39
C SER A 22 -33.97 7.31 -7.47
N LYS A 23 -33.25 6.85 -6.40
CA LYS A 23 -32.62 5.52 -6.33
C LYS A 23 -33.45 4.50 -5.54
N ASP A 24 -34.64 4.85 -5.04
CA ASP A 24 -35.54 3.98 -4.23
C ASP A 24 -34.83 3.23 -3.07
N LEU A 25 -33.89 3.90 -2.40
CA LEU A 25 -33.12 3.32 -1.31
C LEU A 25 -33.87 3.36 0.01
N PRO A 26 -33.71 2.34 0.90
CA PRO A 26 -34.21 2.40 2.28
C PRO A 26 -33.53 3.56 3.02
N LYS A 27 -34.35 4.46 3.56
CA LYS A 27 -33.87 5.63 4.28
C LYS A 27 -34.61 5.80 5.58
N PHE A 28 -33.90 6.28 6.58
CA PHE A 28 -34.45 6.80 7.83
C PHE A 28 -34.03 8.25 7.94
N VAL A 29 -34.96 9.13 8.32
CA VAL A 29 -34.68 10.56 8.41
C VAL A 29 -35.13 11.04 9.78
N GLU A 30 -34.21 11.68 10.50
CA GLU A 30 -34.46 12.30 11.79
C GLU A 30 -34.11 13.79 11.74
N GLU A 31 -34.92 14.64 12.31
CA GLU A 31 -34.63 16.06 12.47
C GLU A 31 -34.03 16.30 13.84
N MET A 32 -32.87 16.95 13.88
CA MET A 32 -32.13 17.30 15.09
C MET A 32 -31.89 18.81 15.14
N GLU A 33 -31.79 19.38 16.30
CA GLU A 33 -31.36 20.75 16.50
C GLU A 33 -30.00 20.75 17.19
N SER A 34 -29.02 21.41 16.56
CA SER A 34 -27.68 21.58 17.14
C SER A 34 -27.20 23.00 16.88
N ASP A 35 -26.74 23.67 17.94
CA ASP A 35 -26.24 25.04 17.91
C ASP A 35 -27.19 26.03 17.19
N GLY A 36 -28.48 25.95 17.49
CA GLY A 36 -29.52 26.84 16.93
C GLY A 36 -29.73 26.64 15.42
N SER A 37 -29.27 25.53 14.84
CA SER A 37 -29.50 25.16 13.45
C SER A 37 -30.22 23.82 13.36
N LYS A 38 -31.16 23.71 12.42
CA LYS A 38 -31.79 22.43 12.09
C LYS A 38 -30.83 21.59 11.24
N ILE A 39 -30.54 20.39 11.73
CA ILE A 39 -29.72 19.38 11.06
C ILE A 39 -30.60 18.16 10.80
N TYR A 40 -30.56 17.66 9.59
CA TYR A 40 -31.26 16.44 9.18
C TYR A 40 -30.25 15.29 9.15
N HIS A 41 -30.52 14.28 10.00
CA HIS A 41 -29.77 13.02 9.98
C HIS A 41 -30.49 12.05 9.07
N VAL A 42 -29.79 11.52 8.08
CA VAL A 42 -30.32 10.57 7.10
C VAL A 42 -29.47 9.32 7.11
N ASP A 43 -30.07 8.23 7.52
CA ASP A 43 -29.48 6.90 7.45
C ASP A 43 -29.94 6.18 6.19
N LEU A 44 -28.99 5.70 5.41
CA LEU A 44 -29.22 4.96 4.17
C LEU A 44 -28.52 3.63 4.23
N LEU A 45 -29.17 2.63 3.67
CA LEU A 45 -28.56 1.33 3.43
C LEU A 45 -28.35 1.20 1.93
N VAL A 46 -27.09 1.15 1.52
CA VAL A 46 -26.68 1.27 0.11
C VAL A 46 -25.92 0.02 -0.33
N PRO A 47 -26.33 -0.62 -1.44
CA PRO A 47 -25.53 -1.66 -2.08
C PRO A 47 -24.16 -1.15 -2.56
N ASP A 48 -23.15 -2.01 -2.50
CA ASP A 48 -21.77 -1.64 -2.87
C ASP A 48 -21.66 -1.19 -4.34
N GLU A 49 -22.53 -1.73 -5.20
CA GLU A 49 -22.56 -1.49 -6.64
C GLU A 49 -22.89 -0.03 -7.00
N ILE A 50 -23.80 0.58 -6.26
CA ILE A 50 -24.27 1.95 -6.54
C ILE A 50 -23.68 2.99 -5.58
N LEU A 51 -22.95 2.55 -4.56
CA LEU A 51 -22.44 3.44 -3.50
C LEU A 51 -21.56 4.55 -4.05
N ASN A 52 -20.62 4.21 -4.95
CA ASN A 52 -19.69 5.20 -5.51
C ASN A 52 -20.40 6.24 -6.38
N GLU A 53 -21.40 5.83 -7.17
CA GLU A 53 -22.22 6.73 -7.98
C GLU A 53 -23.03 7.66 -7.08
N LEU A 54 -23.68 7.12 -6.04
CA LEU A 54 -24.43 7.91 -5.08
C LEU A 54 -23.57 8.94 -4.34
N ILE A 55 -22.40 8.52 -3.86
CA ILE A 55 -21.44 9.43 -3.20
C ILE A 55 -21.02 10.55 -4.17
N GLN A 56 -20.76 10.23 -5.43
CA GLN A 56 -20.35 11.21 -6.41
C GLN A 56 -21.48 12.23 -6.68
N GLU A 57 -22.71 11.78 -6.90
CA GLU A 57 -23.88 12.67 -7.08
C GLU A 57 -24.12 13.57 -5.86
N LEU A 58 -23.98 13.03 -4.65
CA LEU A 58 -24.10 13.81 -3.43
C LEU A 58 -22.99 14.87 -3.32
N MET A 59 -21.73 14.52 -3.62
CA MET A 59 -20.61 15.46 -3.57
C MET A 59 -20.65 16.54 -4.64
N GLU A 60 -21.28 16.30 -5.79
CA GLU A 60 -21.50 17.30 -6.82
C GLU A 60 -22.58 18.32 -6.46
N ASN A 61 -23.59 17.91 -5.69
CA ASN A 61 -24.76 18.72 -5.35
C ASN A 61 -24.72 19.36 -3.96
N ILE A 62 -23.90 18.80 -3.05
CA ILE A 62 -23.80 19.23 -1.65
C ILE A 62 -22.38 19.73 -1.38
N ASP A 63 -22.30 20.88 -0.74
CA ASP A 63 -21.01 21.44 -0.32
C ASP A 63 -20.62 20.93 1.07
N PHE A 64 -19.73 19.95 1.11
CA PHE A 64 -19.19 19.37 2.35
C PHE A 64 -18.05 20.21 2.98
N ARG A 65 -17.77 21.41 2.47
CA ARG A 65 -16.87 22.36 3.16
C ARG A 65 -17.55 23.01 4.36
N PHE A 66 -18.86 23.02 4.40
CA PHE A 66 -19.60 23.41 5.60
C PHE A 66 -19.43 22.34 6.68
N SER A 67 -18.94 22.73 7.86
CA SER A 67 -18.62 21.79 8.96
C SER A 67 -19.81 20.99 9.46
N LYS A 68 -21.03 21.48 9.26
CA LYS A 68 -22.30 20.81 9.64
C LYS A 68 -22.81 19.82 8.57
N ASN A 69 -22.22 19.80 7.35
CA ASN A 69 -22.52 18.78 6.35
C ASN A 69 -21.49 17.66 6.47
N ILE A 70 -21.93 16.52 6.97
CA ILE A 70 -21.05 15.36 7.23
C ILE A 70 -21.62 14.15 6.50
N MET A 71 -20.75 13.36 5.90
CA MET A 71 -21.06 12.07 5.30
C MET A 71 -20.15 11.00 5.87
N ILE A 72 -20.73 9.94 6.41
CA ILE A 72 -20.00 8.81 7.00
C ILE A 72 -20.42 7.55 6.25
N VAL A 73 -19.45 6.73 5.89
CA VAL A 73 -19.66 5.42 5.27
C VAL A 73 -19.12 4.36 6.21
N SER A 74 -19.97 3.44 6.64
CA SER A 74 -19.59 2.33 7.52
C SER A 74 -19.95 0.98 6.91
N ASN A 75 -19.19 -0.06 7.31
CA ASN A 75 -19.50 -1.44 6.93
C ASN A 75 -20.64 -1.98 7.77
N ILE A 76 -21.54 -2.75 7.15
CA ILE A 76 -22.54 -3.53 7.85
C ILE A 76 -22.06 -4.98 7.85
N GLU A 77 -21.82 -5.54 9.03
CA GLU A 77 -21.41 -6.95 9.15
C GLU A 77 -22.56 -7.91 8.79
N ALA A 78 -23.77 -7.59 9.20
CA ALA A 78 -24.98 -8.35 8.88
C ALA A 78 -26.23 -7.45 8.86
N GLY A 79 -27.14 -7.68 7.92
CA GLY A 79 -28.42 -7.00 7.83
C GLY A 79 -29.47 -7.91 7.20
N ILE A 80 -30.65 -8.01 7.80
CA ILE A 80 -31.78 -8.80 7.31
C ILE A 80 -32.90 -7.88 6.90
N SER A 81 -33.27 -7.86 5.62
CA SER A 81 -34.44 -7.13 5.12
C SER A 81 -34.86 -7.65 3.75
N THR A 82 -36.15 -7.93 3.62
CA THR A 82 -36.75 -8.35 2.34
C THR A 82 -36.65 -7.27 1.24
N LYS A 83 -36.54 -6.01 1.61
CA LYS A 83 -36.34 -4.90 0.65
C LYS A 83 -34.91 -4.94 0.07
N PHE A 84 -33.91 -5.35 0.86
CA PHE A 84 -32.54 -5.51 0.40
C PHE A 84 -32.39 -6.62 -0.63
N ASP A 85 -33.01 -7.75 -0.40
CA ASP A 85 -32.94 -8.88 -1.31
C ASP A 85 -33.50 -8.51 -2.68
N ARG A 86 -34.63 -7.77 -2.71
CA ARG A 86 -35.22 -7.26 -3.96
C ARG A 86 -34.34 -6.26 -4.70
N ILE A 87 -33.69 -5.35 -3.98
CA ILE A 87 -32.77 -4.37 -4.58
C ILE A 87 -31.55 -5.10 -5.15
N ARG A 88 -30.99 -6.06 -4.41
CA ARG A 88 -29.86 -6.86 -4.83
C ARG A 88 -30.15 -7.73 -6.06
N GLU A 89 -31.35 -8.31 -6.10
CA GLU A 89 -31.81 -9.07 -7.29
C GLU A 89 -31.97 -8.17 -8.53
N LYS A 90 -32.56 -6.98 -8.38
CA LYS A 90 -32.67 -6.00 -9.48
C LYS A 90 -31.31 -5.55 -9.99
N LEU A 91 -30.39 -5.21 -9.09
CA LEU A 91 -29.03 -4.77 -9.44
C LEU A 91 -28.20 -5.87 -10.11
N ASN A 92 -28.31 -7.11 -9.63
CA ASN A 92 -27.63 -8.25 -10.26
C ASN A 92 -28.13 -8.55 -11.70
N ARG A 93 -29.36 -8.16 -12.02
CA ARG A 93 -29.90 -8.30 -13.38
C ARG A 93 -29.46 -7.16 -14.32
N ASP A 94 -29.32 -5.96 -13.79
CA ASP A 94 -29.15 -4.74 -14.61
C ASP A 94 -27.70 -4.22 -14.67
N THR A 95 -26.80 -4.62 -13.77
CA THR A 95 -25.48 -4.03 -13.70
C THR A 95 -24.35 -5.04 -13.73
N LYS A 96 -23.51 -4.94 -14.76
CA LYS A 96 -22.14 -5.51 -14.79
C LYS A 96 -21.16 -4.68 -13.95
N VAL A 97 -21.63 -3.86 -13.00
CA VAL A 97 -20.78 -2.98 -12.19
C VAL A 97 -20.15 -3.81 -11.08
N LYS A 98 -18.85 -3.99 -11.15
CA LYS A 98 -18.07 -4.62 -10.08
C LYS A 98 -18.12 -3.73 -8.83
N PRO A 99 -18.34 -4.28 -7.63
CA PRO A 99 -18.31 -3.52 -6.40
C PRO A 99 -16.92 -2.86 -6.26
N GLN A 100 -16.91 -1.53 -6.17
CA GLN A 100 -15.69 -0.76 -5.99
C GLN A 100 -15.67 -0.21 -4.57
N ILE A 101 -14.52 -0.37 -3.89
CA ILE A 101 -14.33 0.23 -2.57
C ILE A 101 -14.35 1.76 -2.71
N PRO A 102 -15.04 2.47 -1.80
CA PRO A 102 -15.03 3.92 -1.81
C PRO A 102 -13.61 4.49 -1.72
N ILE A 103 -13.30 5.44 -2.59
CA ILE A 103 -11.98 6.09 -2.65
C ILE A 103 -11.62 6.71 -1.30
N GLU A 104 -12.62 7.20 -0.57
CA GLU A 104 -12.48 7.79 0.76
C GLU A 104 -11.94 6.78 1.78
N LYS A 105 -12.36 5.51 1.70
CA LYS A 105 -11.83 4.43 2.55
C LYS A 105 -10.36 4.18 2.22
N LEU A 106 -10.03 3.98 0.94
CA LEU A 106 -8.65 3.77 0.49
C LEU A 106 -7.73 4.92 0.92
N LEU A 107 -8.24 6.17 0.81
CA LEU A 107 -7.49 7.35 1.23
C LEU A 107 -7.32 7.42 2.75
N SER A 108 -8.34 7.08 3.53
CA SER A 108 -8.26 7.09 5.00
C SER A 108 -7.25 6.04 5.50
N GLU A 109 -7.22 4.88 4.88
CA GLU A 109 -6.23 3.84 5.14
C GLU A 109 -4.82 4.30 4.73
N ALA A 110 -4.64 4.85 3.53
CA ALA A 110 -3.35 5.37 3.09
C ALA A 110 -2.79 6.45 4.03
N LYS A 111 -3.64 7.29 4.62
CA LYS A 111 -3.20 8.29 5.61
C LYS A 111 -2.65 7.69 6.90
N LYS A 112 -3.15 6.53 7.34
CA LYS A 112 -2.61 5.83 8.53
C LYS A 112 -1.15 5.44 8.34
N TYR A 113 -0.75 5.23 7.08
CA TYR A 113 0.60 4.79 6.72
C TYR A 113 1.54 5.92 6.28
N THR A 114 1.10 7.18 6.31
CA THR A 114 1.91 8.34 5.90
C THR A 114 2.76 8.93 7.03
N LYS A 115 2.72 8.38 8.23
CA LYS A 115 3.50 8.86 9.38
C LYS A 115 4.46 7.79 9.84
N VAL A 116 5.74 8.15 9.91
CA VAL A 116 6.76 7.34 10.57
C VAL A 116 6.52 7.44 12.07
N ASP A 117 6.04 6.37 12.67
CA ASP A 117 5.80 6.28 14.12
C ASP A 117 6.86 5.38 14.77
N VAL A 118 7.23 5.70 16.01
CA VAL A 118 8.19 4.90 16.79
C VAL A 118 7.83 3.41 16.84
N PRO A 119 6.55 3.01 17.03
CA PRO A 119 6.17 1.60 16.99
C PRO A 119 6.49 0.90 15.67
N LYS A 120 6.26 1.54 14.52
CA LYS A 120 6.59 0.97 13.20
C LYS A 120 8.09 0.78 13.02
N LEU A 121 8.90 1.77 13.43
CA LEU A 121 10.36 1.65 13.40
C LEU A 121 10.84 0.52 14.31
N THR A 122 10.29 0.40 15.51
CA THR A 122 10.62 -0.70 16.44
C THR A 122 10.29 -2.05 15.83
N LEU A 123 9.09 -2.22 15.24
CA LEU A 123 8.71 -3.45 14.55
C LEU A 123 9.64 -3.75 13.36
N THR A 124 10.05 -2.72 12.61
CA THR A 124 10.99 -2.87 11.50
C THR A 124 12.35 -3.38 11.97
N VAL A 125 12.87 -2.82 13.08
CA VAL A 125 14.13 -3.30 13.69
C VAL A 125 13.99 -4.75 14.17
N VAL A 126 12.93 -5.05 14.91
CA VAL A 126 12.69 -6.43 15.42
C VAL A 126 12.55 -7.42 14.27
N ALA A 127 11.78 -7.10 13.24
CA ALA A 127 11.66 -7.92 12.05
C ALA A 127 13.01 -8.14 11.35
N GLY A 128 13.82 -7.08 11.19
CA GLY A 128 15.17 -7.18 10.64
C GLY A 128 16.09 -8.09 11.44
N LEU A 129 16.07 -7.97 12.77
CA LEU A 129 16.89 -8.81 13.65
C LEU A 129 16.46 -10.28 13.64
N ILE A 130 15.15 -10.56 13.63
CA ILE A 130 14.64 -11.94 13.51
C ILE A 130 15.02 -12.52 12.15
N ALA A 131 14.90 -11.75 11.05
CA ALA A 131 15.32 -12.18 9.73
C ALA A 131 16.83 -12.46 9.66
N LEU A 132 17.66 -11.63 10.29
CA LEU A 132 19.10 -11.84 10.41
C LEU A 132 19.43 -13.17 11.11
N ILE A 133 18.77 -13.46 12.23
CA ILE A 133 18.93 -14.73 12.94
C ILE A 133 18.51 -15.89 12.03
N GLY A 134 17.37 -15.78 11.36
CA GLY A 134 16.87 -16.78 10.41
C GLY A 134 17.86 -17.07 9.27
N LEU A 135 18.48 -16.02 8.72
CA LEU A 135 19.49 -16.12 7.66
C LEU A 135 20.77 -16.82 8.14
N PHE A 136 21.29 -16.49 9.33
CA PHE A 136 22.47 -17.16 9.88
C PHE A 136 22.21 -18.61 10.27
N LEU A 137 20.98 -18.92 10.75
CA LEU A 137 20.56 -20.29 11.06
C LEU A 137 20.14 -21.08 9.80
N ASN A 138 20.11 -20.44 8.63
CA ASN A 138 19.62 -21.02 7.39
C ASN A 138 18.20 -21.60 7.54
N ASN A 139 17.33 -20.90 8.26
CA ASN A 139 15.99 -21.34 8.62
C ASN A 139 14.92 -20.43 8.01
N ILE A 140 14.28 -20.94 6.95
CA ILE A 140 13.25 -20.23 6.19
C ILE A 140 12.04 -19.89 7.06
N ALA A 141 11.65 -20.78 7.99
CA ALA A 141 10.48 -20.53 8.85
C ALA A 141 10.66 -19.29 9.75
N ILE A 142 11.86 -19.06 10.28
CA ILE A 142 12.18 -17.86 11.05
C ILE A 142 12.14 -16.62 10.16
N ILE A 143 12.66 -16.72 8.93
CA ILE A 143 12.63 -15.62 7.96
C ILE A 143 11.18 -15.25 7.63
N ILE A 144 10.29 -16.22 7.39
CA ILE A 144 8.85 -15.97 7.15
C ILE A 144 8.21 -15.34 8.39
N GLY A 145 8.53 -15.81 9.60
CA GLY A 145 8.06 -15.19 10.84
C GLY A 145 8.45 -13.72 10.97
N ALA A 146 9.65 -13.34 10.54
CA ALA A 146 10.09 -11.96 10.50
C ALA A 146 9.27 -11.11 9.51
N MET A 147 8.93 -11.66 8.34
CA MET A 147 8.12 -10.99 7.33
C MET A 147 6.71 -10.63 7.82
N LEU A 148 6.12 -11.48 8.68
CA LEU A 148 4.82 -11.23 9.30
C LEU A 148 4.80 -9.97 10.19
N LEU A 149 5.93 -9.62 10.79
CA LEU A 149 6.07 -8.47 11.68
C LEU A 149 6.45 -7.19 10.95
N SER A 150 6.85 -7.29 9.68
CA SER A 150 7.39 -6.15 8.92
C SER A 150 6.29 -5.21 8.44
N PRO A 151 6.34 -3.90 8.77
CA PRO A 151 5.32 -2.93 8.36
C PRO A 151 5.53 -2.35 6.95
N MET A 152 6.18 -3.08 6.03
CA MET A 152 6.58 -2.56 4.73
C MET A 152 5.42 -2.36 3.72
N LEU A 153 4.26 -2.98 3.95
CA LEU A 153 3.08 -2.77 3.12
C LEU A 153 2.61 -1.31 3.17
N GLY A 154 2.58 -0.72 4.37
CA GLY A 154 2.00 0.61 4.59
C GLY A 154 2.55 1.69 3.67
N PRO A 155 3.87 1.90 3.60
CA PRO A 155 4.48 2.88 2.70
C PRO A 155 4.18 2.62 1.22
N ILE A 156 4.20 1.35 0.76
CA ILE A 156 3.92 1.00 -0.64
C ILE A 156 2.45 1.26 -0.99
N TYR A 157 1.54 0.89 -0.09
CA TYR A 157 0.11 1.18 -0.24
C TYR A 157 -0.15 2.69 -0.28
N SER A 158 0.43 3.44 0.66
CA SER A 158 0.32 4.90 0.72
C SER A 158 0.90 5.57 -0.53
N PHE A 159 2.06 5.11 -1.03
CA PHE A 159 2.65 5.57 -2.28
C PHE A 159 1.70 5.37 -3.45
N SER A 160 1.16 4.17 -3.60
CA SER A 160 0.27 3.78 -4.69
C SER A 160 -1.01 4.62 -4.71
N ILE A 161 -1.74 4.68 -3.60
CA ILE A 161 -3.04 5.38 -3.53
C ILE A 161 -2.86 6.91 -3.64
N ASN A 162 -1.85 7.50 -2.99
CA ASN A 162 -1.59 8.92 -3.11
C ASN A 162 -1.14 9.31 -4.52
N SER A 163 -0.37 8.45 -5.21
CA SER A 163 -0.02 8.63 -6.63
C SER A 163 -1.26 8.59 -7.51
N ALA A 164 -2.15 7.63 -7.29
CA ALA A 164 -3.41 7.49 -8.02
C ALA A 164 -4.34 8.71 -7.85
N LEU A 165 -4.26 9.37 -6.70
CA LEU A 165 -5.04 10.57 -6.40
C LEU A 165 -4.31 11.88 -6.78
N GLY A 166 -3.11 11.81 -7.36
CA GLY A 166 -2.31 12.98 -7.74
C GLY A 166 -1.73 13.76 -6.56
N LYS A 167 -1.66 13.15 -5.37
CA LYS A 167 -1.11 13.75 -4.15
C LYS A 167 0.40 13.54 -4.06
N ILE A 168 1.15 14.26 -4.89
CA ILE A 168 2.60 14.09 -5.08
C ILE A 168 3.37 14.15 -3.76
N ARG A 169 3.07 15.14 -2.91
CA ARG A 169 3.79 15.31 -1.62
C ARG A 169 3.63 14.09 -0.70
N ASP A 170 2.42 13.54 -0.61
CA ASP A 170 2.15 12.41 0.28
C ASP A 170 2.70 11.11 -0.32
N SER A 171 2.70 10.97 -1.64
CA SER A 171 3.37 9.89 -2.37
C SER A 171 4.89 9.89 -2.11
N LEU A 172 5.55 11.05 -2.22
CA LEU A 172 6.99 11.16 -1.93
C LEU A 172 7.32 10.89 -0.45
N LYS A 173 6.47 11.33 0.49
CA LYS A 173 6.64 11.00 1.92
C LYS A 173 6.57 9.49 2.15
N ALA A 174 5.63 8.80 1.51
CA ALA A 174 5.51 7.36 1.61
C ALA A 174 6.75 6.63 1.03
N LEU A 175 7.29 7.13 -0.07
CA LEU A 175 8.55 6.62 -0.63
C LEU A 175 9.73 6.82 0.35
N LEU A 176 9.85 7.99 0.95
CA LEU A 176 10.87 8.27 1.96
C LEU A 176 10.71 7.38 3.20
N GLU A 177 9.48 7.10 3.62
CA GLU A 177 9.20 6.16 4.71
C GLU A 177 9.68 4.74 4.37
N LEU A 178 9.39 4.24 3.17
CA LEU A 178 9.90 2.95 2.71
C LEU A 178 11.42 2.89 2.72
N LEU A 179 12.08 3.91 2.15
CA LEU A 179 13.54 3.98 2.12
C LEU A 179 14.13 4.08 3.54
N SER A 180 13.47 4.77 4.47
CA SER A 180 13.91 4.83 5.87
C SER A 180 13.82 3.46 6.55
N PHE A 181 12.76 2.67 6.30
CA PHE A 181 12.64 1.33 6.84
C PHE A 181 13.75 0.40 6.30
N VAL A 182 14.01 0.45 5.00
CA VAL A 182 15.12 -0.29 4.38
C VAL A 182 16.47 0.11 4.99
N ALA A 183 16.73 1.41 5.13
CA ALA A 183 17.97 1.93 5.71
C ALA A 183 18.13 1.50 7.18
N VAL A 184 17.07 1.51 7.97
CA VAL A 184 17.04 1.05 9.37
C VAL A 184 17.38 -0.44 9.45
N VAL A 185 16.74 -1.28 8.61
CA VAL A 185 17.03 -2.72 8.54
C VAL A 185 18.51 -2.96 8.20
N ILE A 186 19.03 -2.30 7.17
CA ILE A 186 20.43 -2.42 6.76
C ILE A 186 21.36 -2.03 7.90
N SER A 187 21.12 -0.87 8.53
CA SER A 187 21.98 -0.33 9.60
C SER A 187 22.06 -1.23 10.81
N PHE A 188 20.90 -1.69 11.31
CA PHE A 188 20.87 -2.59 12.49
C PHE A 188 21.43 -3.99 12.17
N SER A 189 21.17 -4.51 10.97
CA SER A 189 21.74 -5.79 10.53
C SER A 189 23.26 -5.69 10.36
N ALA A 190 23.78 -4.59 9.84
CA ALA A 190 25.20 -4.35 9.72
C ALA A 190 25.88 -4.24 11.08
N LEU A 191 25.30 -3.44 11.99
CA LEU A 191 25.80 -3.27 13.35
C LEU A 191 25.86 -4.60 14.10
N LEU A 192 24.76 -5.37 14.09
CA LEU A 192 24.70 -6.64 14.80
C LEU A 192 25.66 -7.67 14.18
N THR A 193 25.74 -7.73 12.84
CA THR A 193 26.70 -8.64 12.18
C THR A 193 28.14 -8.28 12.52
N PHE A 194 28.49 -7.01 12.54
CA PHE A 194 29.82 -6.52 12.93
C PHE A 194 30.14 -6.94 14.38
N LEU A 195 29.21 -6.75 15.33
CA LEU A 195 29.37 -7.15 16.72
C LEU A 195 29.54 -8.67 16.86
N LEU A 196 28.67 -9.44 16.18
CA LEU A 196 28.75 -10.91 16.20
C LEU A 196 30.07 -11.42 15.61
N ARG A 197 30.58 -10.80 14.54
CA ARG A 197 31.88 -11.14 13.96
C ARG A 197 33.02 -10.91 14.94
N PHE A 198 32.94 -9.82 15.72
CA PHE A 198 33.96 -9.50 16.72
C PHE A 198 33.94 -10.49 17.90
N ILE A 199 32.73 -10.89 18.36
CA ILE A 199 32.56 -11.77 19.52
C ILE A 199 32.75 -13.26 19.13
N PHE A 200 32.26 -13.68 17.96
CA PHE A 200 32.21 -15.07 17.51
C PHE A 200 32.78 -15.26 16.09
N PRO A 201 34.04 -14.95 15.80
CA PRO A 201 34.60 -14.90 14.44
C PRO A 201 34.49 -16.22 13.67
N GLN A 202 34.49 -17.37 14.40
CA GLN A 202 34.45 -18.69 13.76
C GLN A 202 33.04 -19.25 13.54
N LYS A 203 32.00 -18.62 14.10
CA LYS A 203 30.63 -19.16 14.05
C LYS A 203 29.78 -18.54 12.92
N ILE A 204 30.20 -17.42 12.34
CA ILE A 204 29.46 -16.76 11.27
C ILE A 204 29.82 -17.39 9.94
N LYS A 205 28.88 -18.16 9.38
CA LYS A 205 29.02 -18.77 8.06
C LYS A 205 27.98 -18.17 7.11
N LEU A 206 28.39 -17.95 5.88
CA LEU A 206 27.49 -17.54 4.79
C LEU A 206 26.72 -18.78 4.32
N GLY A 207 25.48 -18.90 4.77
CA GLY A 207 24.60 -20.00 4.39
C GLY A 207 23.98 -19.82 2.99
N PRO A 208 23.37 -20.89 2.43
CA PRO A 208 22.68 -20.84 1.14
C PRO A 208 21.60 -19.74 1.07
N GLU A 209 20.87 -19.51 2.16
CA GLU A 209 19.84 -18.49 2.22
C GLU A 209 20.39 -17.05 2.05
N ILE A 210 21.62 -16.79 2.50
CA ILE A 210 22.30 -15.52 2.31
C ILE A 210 22.76 -15.39 0.86
N MET A 211 23.37 -16.44 0.30
CA MET A 211 23.88 -16.46 -1.05
C MET A 211 22.76 -16.27 -2.08
N LEU A 212 21.63 -16.95 -1.91
CA LEU A 212 20.46 -16.81 -2.80
C LEU A 212 19.98 -15.37 -2.90
N ARG A 213 20.11 -14.57 -1.81
CA ARG A 213 19.70 -13.17 -1.77
C ARG A 213 20.81 -12.18 -2.10
N SER A 214 21.92 -12.67 -2.61
CA SER A 214 23.01 -11.87 -3.17
C SER A 214 23.15 -11.99 -4.69
N GLU A 215 22.24 -12.74 -5.33
CA GLU A 215 22.23 -12.98 -6.78
C GLU A 215 20.98 -12.35 -7.40
N PRO A 216 21.06 -11.10 -7.93
CA PRO A 216 19.97 -10.46 -8.66
C PRO A 216 19.58 -11.29 -9.89
N SER A 217 18.30 -11.20 -10.28
CA SER A 217 17.81 -11.85 -11.51
C SER A 217 16.54 -11.16 -12.00
N LEU A 218 16.34 -11.10 -13.30
CA LEU A 218 15.14 -10.58 -13.94
C LEU A 218 13.86 -11.23 -13.42
N ILE A 219 13.92 -12.49 -12.99
CA ILE A 219 12.79 -13.22 -12.41
C ILE A 219 12.31 -12.52 -11.13
N TYR A 220 13.24 -12.03 -10.29
CA TYR A 220 12.87 -11.31 -9.06
C TYR A 220 12.23 -9.97 -9.36
N VAL A 221 12.65 -9.26 -10.40
CA VAL A 221 12.01 -8.01 -10.84
C VAL A 221 10.57 -8.27 -11.27
N ILE A 222 10.33 -9.29 -12.09
CA ILE A 222 8.97 -9.67 -12.53
C ILE A 222 8.13 -10.08 -11.32
N MET A 223 8.68 -10.89 -10.42
CA MET A 223 8.01 -11.31 -9.20
C MET A 223 7.66 -10.10 -8.32
N ALA A 224 8.56 -9.14 -8.14
CA ALA A 224 8.31 -7.93 -7.36
C ALA A 224 7.19 -7.08 -7.98
N ILE A 225 7.13 -6.93 -9.30
CA ILE A 225 6.03 -6.24 -10.00
C ILE A 225 4.70 -6.94 -9.71
N LEU A 226 4.67 -8.27 -9.84
CA LEU A 226 3.45 -9.05 -9.57
C LEU A 226 3.02 -8.96 -8.10
N LEU A 227 3.96 -9.00 -7.15
CA LEU A 227 3.68 -8.88 -5.72
C LEU A 227 3.16 -7.48 -5.37
N GLY A 228 3.76 -6.42 -5.92
CA GLY A 228 3.29 -5.05 -5.72
C GLY A 228 1.87 -4.84 -6.26
N PHE A 229 1.58 -5.37 -7.45
CA PHE A 229 0.24 -5.36 -8.04
C PHE A 229 -0.77 -6.14 -7.18
N ALA A 230 -0.43 -7.38 -6.82
CA ALA A 230 -1.31 -8.26 -6.06
C ALA A 230 -1.61 -7.70 -4.65
N ALA A 231 -0.64 -7.08 -4.00
CA ALA A 231 -0.82 -6.49 -2.67
C ALA A 231 -1.85 -5.34 -2.68
N ILE A 232 -1.78 -4.45 -3.67
CA ILE A 232 -2.75 -3.35 -3.78
C ILE A 232 -4.14 -3.88 -4.19
N MET A 233 -4.18 -4.89 -5.06
CA MET A 233 -5.44 -5.57 -5.41
C MET A 233 -6.07 -6.23 -4.19
N ALA A 234 -5.28 -6.92 -3.35
CA ALA A 234 -5.75 -7.57 -2.13
C ALA A 234 -6.36 -6.54 -1.17
N MET A 235 -5.67 -5.41 -0.94
CA MET A 235 -6.19 -4.32 -0.11
C MET A 235 -7.48 -3.71 -0.67
N ALA A 236 -7.56 -3.57 -1.99
CA ALA A 236 -8.76 -3.09 -2.67
C ALA A 236 -9.93 -4.09 -2.62
N MET A 237 -9.68 -5.35 -2.33
CA MET A 237 -10.69 -6.41 -2.19
C MET A 237 -11.02 -6.75 -0.72
N ASP A 238 -10.59 -5.91 0.23
CA ASP A 238 -10.75 -6.13 1.68
C ASP A 238 -10.10 -7.45 2.19
N ILE A 239 -9.09 -7.96 1.47
CA ILE A 239 -8.29 -9.09 1.95
C ILE A 239 -7.44 -8.64 3.14
N PRO A 240 -7.26 -9.48 4.17
CA PRO A 240 -6.51 -9.10 5.36
C PRO A 240 -5.13 -8.52 5.04
N GLU A 241 -4.84 -7.35 5.62
CA GLU A 241 -3.60 -6.58 5.43
C GLU A 241 -2.33 -7.41 5.64
N VAL A 242 -2.38 -8.34 6.59
CA VAL A 242 -1.26 -9.21 6.94
C VAL A 242 -0.80 -10.06 5.74
N LEU A 243 -1.73 -10.60 4.94
CA LEU A 243 -1.38 -11.42 3.77
C LEU A 243 -0.68 -10.59 2.67
N ALA A 244 -1.19 -9.40 2.39
CA ALA A 244 -0.55 -8.47 1.45
C ALA A 244 0.82 -8.01 1.98
N GLY A 245 0.93 -7.80 3.30
CA GLY A 245 2.16 -7.39 3.98
C GLY A 245 3.28 -8.43 3.87
N ILE A 246 2.97 -9.70 4.05
CA ILE A 246 3.95 -10.80 3.91
C ILE A 246 4.53 -10.81 2.49
N ALA A 247 3.68 -10.69 1.47
CA ALA A 247 4.11 -10.73 0.08
C ALA A 247 5.13 -9.61 -0.24
N ILE A 248 4.88 -8.40 0.25
CA ILE A 248 5.79 -7.25 0.09
C ILE A 248 7.07 -7.45 0.91
N ALA A 249 6.94 -7.84 2.18
CA ALA A 249 8.09 -8.05 3.05
C ALA A 249 9.02 -9.14 2.53
N ALA A 250 8.48 -10.19 1.89
CA ALA A 250 9.25 -11.27 1.30
C ALA A 250 10.24 -10.78 0.23
N ALA A 251 9.86 -9.77 -0.54
CA ALA A 251 10.71 -9.20 -1.56
C ALA A 251 11.77 -8.24 -1.02
N VAL A 252 11.49 -7.50 0.08
CA VAL A 252 12.35 -6.40 0.53
C VAL A 252 13.16 -6.73 1.77
N LEU A 253 12.55 -7.35 2.79
CA LEU A 253 13.18 -7.51 4.10
C LEU A 253 14.43 -8.39 4.06
N PRO A 254 14.40 -9.65 3.53
CA PRO A 254 15.58 -10.52 3.56
C PRO A 254 16.77 -9.98 2.73
N PRO A 255 16.59 -9.48 1.49
CA PRO A 255 17.70 -8.89 0.76
C PRO A 255 18.32 -7.69 1.48
N SER A 256 17.48 -6.81 2.09
CA SER A 256 17.97 -5.66 2.87
C SER A 256 18.81 -6.10 4.07
N VAL A 257 18.42 -7.18 4.75
CA VAL A 257 19.21 -7.76 5.84
C VAL A 257 20.54 -8.30 5.33
N VAL A 258 20.55 -8.95 4.15
CA VAL A 258 21.79 -9.44 3.53
C VAL A 258 22.74 -8.31 3.16
N VAL A 259 22.23 -7.15 2.70
CA VAL A 259 23.05 -5.94 2.53
C VAL A 259 23.76 -5.57 3.83
N GLY A 260 23.02 -5.55 4.95
CA GLY A 260 23.60 -5.30 6.27
C GLY A 260 24.63 -6.35 6.70
N ILE A 261 24.37 -7.63 6.47
CA ILE A 261 25.32 -8.72 6.71
C ILE A 261 26.60 -8.48 5.92
N ALA A 262 26.49 -8.15 4.64
CA ALA A 262 27.63 -7.93 3.77
C ALA A 262 28.50 -6.74 4.23
N ILE A 263 27.88 -5.65 4.69
CA ILE A 263 28.57 -4.50 5.30
C ILE A 263 29.33 -4.94 6.55
N GLY A 264 28.66 -5.63 7.48
CA GLY A 264 29.26 -6.09 8.75
C GLY A 264 30.39 -7.11 8.55
N MET A 265 30.35 -7.86 7.44
CA MET A 265 31.39 -8.83 7.05
C MET A 265 32.48 -8.24 6.15
N PHE A 266 32.35 -6.99 5.68
CA PHE A 266 33.21 -6.36 4.69
C PHE A 266 33.32 -7.17 3.38
N ASN A 267 32.23 -7.80 2.95
CA ASN A 267 32.18 -8.57 1.72
C ASN A 267 31.54 -7.75 0.58
N LEU A 268 32.36 -7.18 -0.28
CA LEU A 268 31.93 -6.32 -1.39
C LEU A 268 31.06 -7.05 -2.42
N GLN A 269 31.36 -8.31 -2.70
CA GLN A 269 30.62 -9.09 -3.71
C GLN A 269 29.16 -9.32 -3.26
N ILE A 270 28.97 -9.78 -2.02
CA ILE A 270 27.63 -9.98 -1.44
C ILE A 270 26.90 -8.64 -1.30
N PHE A 271 27.63 -7.58 -0.91
CA PHE A 271 27.07 -6.23 -0.78
C PHE A 271 26.48 -5.74 -2.10
N LEU A 272 27.26 -5.76 -3.19
CA LEU A 272 26.79 -5.29 -4.49
C LEU A 272 25.60 -6.12 -4.98
N GLY A 273 25.67 -7.44 -4.88
CA GLY A 273 24.57 -8.31 -5.32
C GLY A 273 23.28 -8.11 -4.52
N SER A 274 23.35 -8.10 -3.20
CA SER A 274 22.16 -7.92 -2.35
C SER A 274 21.59 -6.51 -2.43
N LEU A 275 22.43 -5.48 -2.61
CA LEU A 275 21.99 -4.11 -2.82
C LEU A 275 21.23 -3.97 -4.13
N LEU A 276 21.77 -4.49 -5.24
CA LEU A 276 21.09 -4.49 -6.53
C LEU A 276 19.76 -5.23 -6.45
N LEU A 277 19.73 -6.43 -5.86
CA LEU A 277 18.49 -7.18 -5.66
C LEU A 277 17.46 -6.42 -4.83
N THR A 278 17.90 -5.74 -3.76
CA THR A 278 17.01 -4.91 -2.92
C THR A 278 16.41 -3.76 -3.73
N LEU A 279 17.23 -3.07 -4.53
CA LEU A 279 16.78 -1.97 -5.38
C LEU A 279 15.82 -2.45 -6.48
N GLU A 280 16.13 -3.55 -7.16
CA GLU A 280 15.26 -4.17 -8.16
C GLU A 280 13.90 -4.53 -7.59
N ASN A 281 13.89 -5.15 -6.41
CA ASN A 281 12.65 -5.55 -5.74
C ASN A 281 11.83 -4.32 -5.30
N VAL A 282 12.45 -3.30 -4.72
CA VAL A 282 11.76 -2.06 -4.33
C VAL A 282 11.16 -1.37 -5.55
N LEU A 283 11.93 -1.21 -6.62
CA LEU A 283 11.45 -0.57 -7.86
C LEU A 283 10.34 -1.38 -8.52
N GLY A 284 10.50 -2.71 -8.59
CA GLY A 284 9.46 -3.61 -9.11
C GLY A 284 8.15 -3.54 -8.32
N LEU A 285 8.22 -3.57 -6.98
CA LEU A 285 7.06 -3.40 -6.10
C LEU A 285 6.36 -2.05 -6.32
N LEU A 286 7.11 -0.97 -6.45
CA LEU A 286 6.55 0.36 -6.70
C LEU A 286 5.86 0.44 -8.07
N ILE A 287 6.46 -0.11 -9.12
CA ILE A 287 5.83 -0.20 -10.46
C ILE A 287 4.54 -1.02 -10.37
N GLY A 288 4.60 -2.22 -9.81
CA GLY A 288 3.44 -3.10 -9.66
C GLY A 288 2.32 -2.45 -8.86
N SER A 289 2.67 -1.76 -7.78
CA SER A 289 1.70 -1.05 -6.94
C SER A 289 0.95 0.05 -7.69
N LEU A 290 1.56 0.70 -8.68
CA LEU A 290 0.92 1.72 -9.51
C LEU A 290 0.02 1.15 -10.61
N LEU A 291 0.23 -0.09 -11.04
CA LEU A 291 -0.61 -0.74 -12.06
C LEU A 291 -2.00 -1.10 -11.51
N ALA A 292 -2.10 -1.47 -10.25
CA ALA A 292 -3.37 -1.87 -9.64
C ALA A 292 -4.42 -0.73 -9.62
N PRO A 293 -4.12 0.50 -9.17
CA PRO A 293 -5.05 1.62 -9.24
C PRO A 293 -5.50 1.96 -10.67
N ILE A 294 -4.62 1.81 -11.66
CA ILE A 294 -4.97 2.04 -13.07
C ILE A 294 -6.02 1.01 -13.52
N LEU A 295 -5.80 -0.28 -13.21
CA LEU A 295 -6.74 -1.34 -13.56
C LEU A 295 -8.09 -1.19 -12.84
N LEU A 296 -8.06 -0.79 -11.57
CA LEU A 296 -9.25 -0.57 -10.75
C LEU A 296 -9.92 0.79 -11.01
N ASN A 297 -9.36 1.60 -11.91
CA ASN A 297 -9.83 2.96 -12.20
C ASN A 297 -9.95 3.84 -10.95
N ILE A 298 -9.03 3.66 -10.00
CA ILE A 298 -8.94 4.48 -8.79
C ILE A 298 -8.31 5.82 -9.17
N GLY A 299 -9.03 6.91 -8.89
CA GLY A 299 -8.55 8.26 -9.20
C GLY A 299 -9.41 9.34 -8.53
N PRO A 300 -9.00 10.62 -8.63
CA PRO A 300 -9.78 11.71 -8.07
C PRO A 300 -11.16 11.78 -8.72
N ARG A 301 -12.17 12.24 -7.96
CA ARG A 301 -13.54 12.37 -8.49
C ARG A 301 -13.69 13.54 -9.48
N ARG A 302 -12.95 14.63 -9.29
CA ARG A 302 -13.03 15.82 -10.15
C ARG A 302 -12.28 15.60 -11.47
N TYR A 303 -12.92 15.99 -12.57
CA TYR A 303 -12.38 15.79 -13.92
C TYR A 303 -10.97 16.39 -14.13
N TYR A 304 -10.73 17.60 -13.65
CA TYR A 304 -9.42 18.25 -13.77
C TYR A 304 -8.33 17.49 -13.00
N GLU A 305 -8.63 17.05 -11.79
CA GLU A 305 -7.72 16.29 -10.95
C GLU A 305 -7.39 14.92 -11.56
N LYS A 306 -8.35 14.28 -12.25
CA LYS A 306 -8.13 13.00 -12.97
C LYS A 306 -7.04 13.12 -14.03
N ARG A 307 -7.02 14.22 -14.78
CA ARG A 307 -6.00 14.44 -15.81
C ARG A 307 -4.61 14.59 -15.19
N VAL A 308 -4.49 15.38 -14.13
CA VAL A 308 -3.22 15.58 -13.40
C VAL A 308 -2.72 14.27 -12.81
N ALA A 309 -3.59 13.52 -12.14
CA ALA A 309 -3.26 12.23 -11.53
C ALA A 309 -2.78 11.21 -12.58
N LYS A 310 -3.47 11.11 -13.73
CA LYS A 310 -3.07 10.21 -14.82
C LYS A 310 -1.68 10.54 -15.36
N PHE A 311 -1.38 11.82 -15.57
CA PHE A 311 -0.04 12.24 -16.02
C PHE A 311 1.03 11.93 -14.97
N TYR A 312 0.71 12.12 -13.68
CA TYR A 312 1.64 11.82 -12.61
C TYR A 312 1.96 10.32 -12.53
N ILE A 313 0.94 9.44 -12.55
CA ILE A 313 1.17 7.98 -12.52
C ILE A 313 2.04 7.55 -13.70
N LEU A 314 1.72 7.99 -14.93
CA LEU A 314 2.48 7.61 -16.10
C LEU A 314 3.93 8.07 -16.02
N ARG A 315 4.19 9.29 -15.54
CA ARG A 315 5.55 9.78 -15.29
C ARG A 315 6.27 8.97 -14.22
N ALA A 316 5.58 8.66 -13.11
CA ALA A 316 6.16 7.85 -12.05
C ALA A 316 6.55 6.46 -12.56
N ILE A 317 5.67 5.78 -13.30
CA ILE A 317 5.99 4.48 -13.93
C ILE A 317 7.17 4.61 -14.89
N SER A 318 7.20 5.64 -15.75
CA SER A 318 8.33 5.87 -16.67
C SER A 318 9.65 6.04 -15.94
N ILE A 319 9.68 6.87 -14.89
CA ILE A 319 10.89 7.12 -14.09
C ILE A 319 11.32 5.83 -13.38
N LEU A 320 10.39 5.11 -12.73
CA LEU A 320 10.70 3.86 -12.05
C LEU A 320 11.19 2.79 -13.03
N SER A 321 10.56 2.67 -14.21
CA SER A 321 11.01 1.71 -15.25
C SER A 321 12.40 2.05 -15.78
N PHE A 322 12.71 3.34 -15.98
CA PHE A 322 14.05 3.77 -16.36
C PHE A 322 15.08 3.43 -15.27
N LEU A 323 14.77 3.69 -14.00
CA LEU A 323 15.63 3.34 -12.88
C LEU A 323 15.83 1.81 -12.77
N THR A 324 14.77 1.03 -12.97
CA THR A 324 14.86 -0.44 -12.97
C THR A 324 15.78 -0.93 -14.10
N ALA A 325 15.63 -0.39 -15.31
CA ALA A 325 16.51 -0.72 -16.42
C ALA A 325 17.97 -0.35 -16.11
N ALA A 326 18.22 0.81 -15.49
CA ALA A 326 19.56 1.21 -15.08
C ALA A 326 20.18 0.25 -14.05
N VAL A 327 19.39 -0.20 -13.06
CA VAL A 327 19.85 -1.17 -12.04
C VAL A 327 20.14 -2.53 -12.67
N ILE A 328 19.32 -3.01 -13.60
CA ILE A 328 19.56 -4.25 -14.35
C ILE A 328 20.85 -4.15 -15.17
N ILE A 329 21.11 -3.02 -15.82
CA ILE A 329 22.37 -2.80 -16.55
C ILE A 329 23.57 -2.84 -15.59
N LEU A 330 23.46 -2.24 -14.41
CA LEU A 330 24.51 -2.30 -13.39
C LEU A 330 24.75 -3.73 -12.89
N ASP A 331 23.70 -4.56 -12.78
CA ASP A 331 23.86 -5.97 -12.42
C ASP A 331 24.63 -6.73 -13.50
N LEU A 332 24.29 -6.55 -14.77
CA LEU A 332 25.01 -7.16 -15.89
C LEU A 332 26.48 -6.73 -15.96
N LEU A 333 26.79 -5.51 -15.52
CA LEU A 333 28.17 -4.99 -15.49
C LEU A 333 28.93 -5.34 -14.20
N LYS A 334 28.24 -5.87 -13.19
CA LYS A 334 28.81 -6.17 -11.86
C LYS A 334 30.06 -7.04 -11.91
N GLU A 335 30.06 -8.10 -12.72
CA GLU A 335 31.23 -8.99 -12.87
C GLU A 335 32.44 -8.26 -13.45
N ILE A 336 32.20 -7.36 -14.41
CA ILE A 336 33.26 -6.54 -15.01
C ILE A 336 33.82 -5.58 -13.95
N ILE A 337 32.96 -4.94 -13.17
CA ILE A 337 33.34 -4.01 -12.11
C ILE A 337 34.12 -4.71 -11.02
N LEU A 338 33.68 -5.90 -10.57
CA LEU A 338 34.40 -6.69 -9.58
C LEU A 338 35.77 -7.12 -10.06
N ASN A 339 35.91 -7.56 -11.33
CA ASN A 339 37.19 -7.95 -11.91
C ASN A 339 38.17 -6.76 -12.05
N LEU A 340 37.65 -5.55 -12.25
CA LEU A 340 38.47 -4.33 -12.26
C LEU A 340 38.98 -3.96 -10.86
N LEU A 341 38.11 -4.04 -9.85
CA LEU A 341 38.42 -3.71 -8.44
C LEU A 341 39.39 -4.72 -7.79
N THR A 342 39.39 -5.98 -8.24
CA THR A 342 40.32 -7.01 -7.74
C THR A 342 41.69 -6.96 -8.38
N LYS A 343 41.88 -6.17 -9.47
CA LYS A 343 43.15 -5.95 -10.13
C LYS A 343 43.93 -4.71 -9.67
N ILE A 344 43.27 -3.88 -8.84
CA ILE A 344 43.83 -2.72 -8.14
C ILE A 344 44.21 -3.12 -6.70
#